data_e3824012cc3f2a8eac382ae83e20652b
#
_entry.id   e3824012cc3f2a8eac382ae83e20652b
#
_cell.length_a   1.000
_cell.length_b   1.000
_cell.length_c   1.000
_cell.angle_alpha   90.00
_cell.angle_beta   90.00
_cell.angle_gamma   90.00
#
_symmetry.space_group_name_H-M   'P 1'
#
loop_
_entity.id
_entity.type
_entity.pdbx_description
1 polymer ?
#
loop_
_entity_poly.entity_id
_entity_poly.type
_entity_poly.pdbx_seq_one_letter_code
_entity_poly.pdbx_strand_id
1 'polypeptide(L)'
;MTDHSSTPTGSVSGRRLLLTGGAGFIGSHLTERLAADNEIVILDTLRRNALVSAGLDKHPHVKLIQGDVLDPAVVRQSMEGCDAIIHLASIAGVDTVLKNPVLTMRVSLLGTMNVLEAAAAKGGVKRLIDFSTSEVFGRYAYNVTEWDATTLGAVGEARWTYAVAKLATEHLAMNYWKQYQLPACSIRPFNIYGPRQVGEGAVHHFIVRALRGEPVQVHNDGSQIRAWCYVDDIVDGILLALEREQAVGHAFNIGNPRSTLTIYSLAKEIIRLASSSSHIEHVPWKQADVELRIPNIDKAKELLAFQPLIDLEEGLLRTIYWYRRHLDAP
;
A
#
# COMPACT_ATOMS: atom_id res chain seq x y z
N MET A 1 0.40 -28.34 -8.56
CA MET A 1 -0.05 -27.16 -9.29
C MET A 1 -1.57 -27.20 -9.33
N THR A 2 -2.23 -26.68 -8.33
CA THR A 2 -3.68 -26.54 -8.30
C THR A 2 -4.01 -25.17 -8.85
N ASP A 3 -4.74 -25.18 -9.95
CA ASP A 3 -5.24 -24.00 -10.64
C ASP A 3 -6.26 -23.28 -9.74
N HIS A 4 -5.86 -22.17 -9.11
CA HIS A 4 -6.72 -21.31 -8.32
C HIS A 4 -7.32 -20.19 -9.18
N SER A 5 -7.82 -20.55 -10.36
CA SER A 5 -8.56 -19.63 -11.22
C SER A 5 -10.06 -19.64 -10.90
N SER A 6 -10.45 -19.17 -9.71
CA SER A 6 -11.84 -18.82 -9.45
C SER A 6 -11.96 -17.73 -8.41
N THR A 7 -11.51 -16.53 -8.77
CA THR A 7 -11.96 -15.32 -8.10
C THR A 7 -13.24 -14.85 -8.80
N PRO A 8 -14.35 -14.62 -8.12
CA PRO A 8 -15.52 -13.98 -8.71
C PRO A 8 -15.26 -12.47 -8.74
N THR A 9 -14.39 -12.06 -9.61
CA THR A 9 -14.19 -10.65 -9.93
C THR A 9 -14.98 -10.35 -11.19
N GLY A 10 -16.00 -9.51 -11.08
CA GLY A 10 -16.42 -8.73 -12.21
C GLY A 10 -15.14 -8.07 -12.75
N SER A 11 -14.77 -8.36 -14.00
CA SER A 11 -13.51 -7.86 -14.53
C SER A 11 -13.62 -6.36 -14.76
N VAL A 12 -12.82 -5.56 -14.02
CA VAL A 12 -12.59 -4.15 -14.41
C VAL A 12 -12.03 -4.16 -15.81
N SER A 13 -12.84 -3.78 -16.80
CA SER A 13 -12.45 -3.83 -18.20
C SER A 13 -12.98 -2.64 -18.98
N GLY A 14 -12.28 -2.27 -20.05
CA GLY A 14 -12.66 -1.18 -20.95
C GLY A 14 -12.63 0.21 -20.29
N ARG A 15 -11.86 0.38 -19.22
CA ARG A 15 -11.72 1.64 -18.48
C ARG A 15 -10.39 2.31 -18.76
N ARG A 16 -10.36 3.61 -18.57
CA ARG A 16 -9.11 4.37 -18.49
C ARG A 16 -8.89 4.82 -17.05
N LEU A 17 -7.80 4.35 -16.44
CA LEU A 17 -7.52 4.49 -15.02
C LEU A 17 -6.28 5.36 -14.79
N LEU A 18 -6.36 6.32 -13.86
CA LEU A 18 -5.18 7.04 -13.37
C LEU A 18 -4.68 6.39 -12.09
N LEU A 19 -3.41 5.96 -12.09
CA LEU A 19 -2.69 5.49 -10.92
C LEU A 19 -1.61 6.51 -10.56
N THR A 20 -1.81 7.33 -9.53
CA THR A 20 -0.72 8.18 -9.02
C THR A 20 0.13 7.36 -8.06
N GLY A 21 1.46 7.45 -8.17
CA GLY A 21 2.35 6.53 -7.47
C GLY A 21 2.32 5.10 -8.04
N GLY A 22 1.82 4.97 -9.28
CA GLY A 22 1.61 3.67 -9.94
C GLY A 22 2.88 2.93 -10.34
N ALA A 23 4.03 3.62 -10.37
CA ALA A 23 5.32 2.97 -10.59
C ALA A 23 5.91 2.33 -9.31
N GLY A 24 5.29 2.54 -8.17
CA GLY A 24 5.70 1.94 -6.90
C GLY A 24 5.33 0.46 -6.75
N PHE A 25 5.61 -0.09 -5.58
CA PHE A 25 5.39 -1.50 -5.24
C PHE A 25 3.95 -1.97 -5.53
N ILE A 26 2.95 -1.45 -4.83
CA ILE A 26 1.54 -1.86 -5.01
C ILE A 26 1.03 -1.45 -6.40
N GLY A 27 1.41 -0.25 -6.87
CA GLY A 27 0.99 0.26 -8.18
C GLY A 27 1.45 -0.61 -9.35
N SER A 28 2.64 -1.20 -9.29
CA SER A 28 3.13 -2.11 -10.34
C SER A 28 2.33 -3.43 -10.41
N HIS A 29 1.88 -3.96 -9.26
CA HIS A 29 1.01 -5.14 -9.22
C HIS A 29 -0.41 -4.83 -9.73
N LEU A 30 -0.96 -3.65 -9.38
CA LEU A 30 -2.23 -3.17 -9.94
C LEU A 30 -2.14 -2.99 -11.45
N THR A 31 -1.06 -2.37 -11.94
CA THR A 31 -0.83 -2.19 -13.37
C THR A 31 -0.80 -3.53 -14.10
N GLU A 32 -0.08 -4.52 -13.57
CA GLU A 32 0.00 -5.87 -14.12
C GLU A 32 -1.37 -6.55 -14.23
N ARG A 33 -2.22 -6.40 -13.21
CA ARG A 33 -3.57 -6.99 -13.17
C ARG A 33 -4.58 -6.27 -14.08
N LEU A 34 -4.38 -5.00 -14.35
CA LEU A 34 -5.36 -4.15 -15.06
C LEU A 34 -5.01 -3.90 -16.52
N ALA A 35 -3.73 -3.93 -16.90
CA ALA A 35 -3.27 -3.45 -18.20
C ALA A 35 -3.72 -4.32 -19.39
N ALA A 36 -4.09 -5.58 -19.16
CA ALA A 36 -4.58 -6.46 -20.23
C ALA A 36 -5.90 -5.94 -20.83
N ASP A 37 -6.80 -5.42 -19.99
CA ASP A 37 -8.17 -5.09 -20.35
C ASP A 37 -8.50 -3.59 -20.23
N ASN A 38 -7.52 -2.75 -19.85
CA ASN A 38 -7.74 -1.32 -19.57
C ASN A 38 -6.59 -0.46 -20.09
N GLU A 39 -6.85 0.83 -20.25
CA GLU A 39 -5.82 1.86 -20.42
C GLU A 39 -5.38 2.39 -19.06
N ILE A 40 -4.09 2.30 -18.76
CA ILE A 40 -3.52 2.75 -17.51
C ILE A 40 -2.66 3.99 -17.74
N VAL A 41 -3.00 5.07 -17.06
CA VAL A 41 -2.17 6.28 -16.98
C VAL A 41 -1.49 6.26 -15.61
N ILE A 42 -0.17 6.29 -15.59
CA ILE A 42 0.63 6.35 -14.37
C ILE A 42 1.24 7.74 -14.26
N LEU A 43 0.98 8.42 -13.14
CA LEU A 43 1.68 9.63 -12.73
C LEU A 43 2.59 9.29 -11.56
N ASP A 44 3.91 9.39 -11.77
CA ASP A 44 4.90 9.04 -10.75
C ASP A 44 6.19 9.85 -10.91
N THR A 45 6.87 10.12 -9.81
CA THR A 45 8.20 10.77 -9.83
C THR A 45 9.32 9.81 -10.25
N LEU A 46 9.04 8.51 -10.31
CA LEU A 46 9.96 7.40 -10.60
C LEU A 46 11.10 7.23 -9.58
N ARG A 47 10.94 7.77 -8.38
CA ARG A 47 11.91 7.59 -7.30
C ARG A 47 12.11 6.12 -6.90
N ARG A 48 11.05 5.31 -6.98
CA ARG A 48 11.05 3.85 -6.82
C ARG A 48 10.27 3.28 -7.98
N ASN A 49 10.96 2.85 -9.03
CA ASN A 49 10.31 2.37 -10.24
C ASN A 49 10.34 0.84 -10.33
N ALA A 50 9.24 0.21 -9.96
CA ALA A 50 9.05 -1.24 -10.04
C ALA A 50 8.49 -1.70 -11.40
N LEU A 51 8.11 -0.79 -12.32
CA LEU A 51 7.55 -1.16 -13.62
C LEU A 51 8.59 -1.83 -14.51
N VAL A 52 9.85 -1.39 -14.44
CA VAL A 52 10.94 -1.94 -15.24
C VAL A 52 11.17 -3.41 -14.91
N SER A 53 11.25 -3.75 -13.61
CA SER A 53 11.42 -5.15 -13.17
C SER A 53 10.20 -6.03 -13.47
N ALA A 54 9.04 -5.42 -13.72
CA ALA A 54 7.81 -6.09 -14.11
C ALA A 54 7.62 -6.15 -15.64
N GLY A 55 8.47 -5.50 -16.45
CA GLY A 55 8.31 -5.40 -17.90
C GLY A 55 7.11 -4.57 -18.33
N LEU A 56 6.61 -3.68 -17.46
CA LEU A 56 5.39 -2.89 -17.69
C LEU A 56 5.66 -1.49 -18.22
N ASP A 57 6.90 -1.04 -18.19
CA ASP A 57 7.32 0.29 -18.68
C ASP A 57 7.13 0.48 -20.20
N LYS A 58 7.03 -0.62 -20.93
CA LYS A 58 6.81 -0.65 -22.40
C LYS A 58 5.48 -1.30 -22.79
N HIS A 59 4.59 -1.56 -21.81
CA HIS A 59 3.31 -2.19 -22.12
C HIS A 59 2.42 -1.24 -22.97
N PRO A 60 1.78 -1.71 -24.07
CA PRO A 60 1.06 -0.84 -25.00
C PRO A 60 -0.11 -0.09 -24.38
N HIS A 61 -0.73 -0.64 -23.34
CA HIS A 61 -1.85 -0.02 -22.63
C HIS A 61 -1.39 0.80 -21.39
N VAL A 62 -0.10 1.00 -21.18
CA VAL A 62 0.44 1.76 -20.04
C VAL A 62 1.09 3.05 -20.55
N LYS A 63 0.51 4.18 -20.17
CA LYS A 63 1.08 5.51 -20.39
C LYS A 63 1.74 6.00 -19.11
N LEU A 64 3.07 6.10 -19.12
CA LEU A 64 3.84 6.63 -18.00
C LEU A 64 4.07 8.14 -18.18
N ILE A 65 3.69 8.91 -17.17
CA ILE A 65 3.94 10.35 -17.05
C ILE A 65 4.85 10.57 -15.86
N GLN A 66 6.09 10.97 -16.12
CA GLN A 66 7.00 11.38 -15.04
C GLN A 66 6.60 12.76 -14.56
N GLY A 67 6.18 12.85 -13.29
CA GLY A 67 5.72 14.11 -12.69
C GLY A 67 5.41 13.96 -11.21
N ASP A 68 5.11 15.09 -10.57
CA ASP A 68 4.81 15.16 -9.13
C ASP A 68 3.35 15.53 -8.91
N VAL A 69 2.68 14.87 -7.99
CA VAL A 69 1.31 15.21 -7.56
C VAL A 69 1.22 16.59 -6.90
N LEU A 70 2.35 17.18 -6.55
CA LEU A 70 2.43 18.57 -6.07
C LEU A 70 2.20 19.59 -7.19
N ASP A 71 2.30 19.19 -8.46
CA ASP A 71 1.98 20.06 -9.60
C ASP A 71 0.51 19.82 -10.04
N PRO A 72 -0.41 20.77 -9.75
CA PRO A 72 -1.82 20.61 -10.09
C PRO A 72 -2.08 20.60 -11.60
N ALA A 73 -1.20 21.18 -12.43
CA ALA A 73 -1.36 21.14 -13.88
C ALA A 73 -1.06 19.75 -14.42
N VAL A 74 0.01 19.11 -13.96
CA VAL A 74 0.37 17.74 -14.32
C VAL A 74 -0.70 16.75 -13.85
N VAL A 75 -1.24 16.94 -12.63
CA VAL A 75 -2.35 16.10 -12.13
C VAL A 75 -3.57 16.20 -13.03
N ARG A 76 -4.01 17.41 -13.38
CA ARG A 76 -5.16 17.61 -14.30
C ARG A 76 -4.91 16.96 -15.66
N GLN A 77 -3.75 17.18 -16.25
CA GLN A 77 -3.38 16.60 -17.55
C GLN A 77 -3.37 15.06 -17.49
N SER A 78 -2.82 14.48 -16.41
CA SER A 78 -2.77 13.03 -16.27
C SER A 78 -4.15 12.39 -16.10
N MET A 79 -5.12 13.15 -15.59
CA MET A 79 -6.50 12.70 -15.33
C MET A 79 -7.40 12.79 -16.57
N GLU A 80 -6.95 13.40 -17.66
CA GLU A 80 -7.75 13.57 -18.87
C GLU A 80 -8.22 12.22 -19.43
N GLY A 81 -9.53 12.10 -19.63
CA GLY A 81 -10.18 10.89 -20.13
C GLY A 81 -10.27 9.73 -19.13
N CYS A 82 -9.72 9.85 -17.93
CA CYS A 82 -9.77 8.76 -16.95
C CYS A 82 -11.15 8.62 -16.29
N ASP A 83 -11.64 7.39 -16.19
CA ASP A 83 -12.92 7.04 -15.55
C ASP A 83 -12.78 6.89 -14.04
N ALA A 84 -11.62 6.38 -13.57
CA ALA A 84 -11.37 6.14 -12.17
C ALA A 84 -9.92 6.49 -11.79
N ILE A 85 -9.74 6.78 -10.51
CA ILE A 85 -8.46 7.23 -9.96
C ILE A 85 -8.11 6.35 -8.76
N ILE A 86 -6.88 5.82 -8.75
CA ILE A 86 -6.28 5.15 -7.60
C ILE A 86 -5.10 5.99 -7.15
N HIS A 87 -5.26 6.67 -6.01
CA HIS A 87 -4.27 7.61 -5.50
C HIS A 87 -3.34 6.95 -4.49
N LEU A 88 -2.21 6.39 -4.98
CA LEU A 88 -1.20 5.72 -4.18
C LEU A 88 0.01 6.63 -3.86
N ALA A 89 0.15 7.77 -4.55
CA ALA A 89 1.30 8.66 -4.40
C ALA A 89 1.42 9.18 -2.97
N SER A 90 2.51 8.81 -2.32
CA SER A 90 2.85 9.25 -0.96
C SER A 90 4.31 8.95 -0.66
N ILE A 91 4.85 9.56 0.38
CA ILE A 91 6.14 9.18 0.95
C ILE A 91 5.86 8.30 2.16
N ALA A 92 6.19 7.01 2.03
CA ALA A 92 6.07 6.01 3.07
C ALA A 92 7.44 5.42 3.40
N GLY A 93 7.54 4.84 4.60
CA GLY A 93 8.76 4.27 5.16
C GLY A 93 9.27 5.08 6.34
N VAL A 94 9.55 4.40 7.46
CA VAL A 94 9.85 5.03 8.75
C VAL A 94 11.07 5.94 8.65
N ASP A 95 12.17 5.44 8.09
CA ASP A 95 13.42 6.20 7.99
C ASP A 95 13.27 7.41 7.05
N THR A 96 12.55 7.24 5.94
CA THR A 96 12.31 8.34 4.99
C THR A 96 11.44 9.42 5.63
N VAL A 97 10.40 9.06 6.37
CA VAL A 97 9.51 9.99 7.08
C VAL A 97 10.28 10.75 8.17
N LEU A 98 11.08 10.06 8.97
CA LEU A 98 11.91 10.68 10.01
C LEU A 98 12.92 11.68 9.45
N LYS A 99 13.50 11.40 8.29
CA LYS A 99 14.46 12.29 7.61
C LYS A 99 13.80 13.46 6.89
N ASN A 100 12.56 13.30 6.40
CA ASN A 100 11.89 14.27 5.55
C ASN A 100 10.41 14.51 5.98
N PRO A 101 10.13 14.87 7.24
CA PRO A 101 8.76 14.97 7.73
C PRO A 101 7.92 16.04 7.01
N VAL A 102 8.51 17.20 6.70
CA VAL A 102 7.82 18.28 5.99
C VAL A 102 7.45 17.87 4.57
N LEU A 103 8.38 17.24 3.84
CA LEU A 103 8.10 16.76 2.48
C LEU A 103 7.03 15.67 2.49
N THR A 104 7.07 14.78 3.48
CA THR A 104 6.06 13.71 3.67
C THR A 104 4.65 14.32 3.84
N MET A 105 4.50 15.35 4.68
CA MET A 105 3.22 16.05 4.83
C MET A 105 2.79 16.75 3.55
N ARG A 106 3.70 17.48 2.90
CA ARG A 106 3.38 18.21 1.66
C ARG A 106 2.89 17.25 0.57
N VAL A 107 3.61 16.17 0.30
CA VAL A 107 3.22 15.21 -0.74
C VAL A 107 1.87 14.57 -0.39
N SER A 108 1.68 14.14 0.85
CA SER A 108 0.42 13.52 1.26
C SER A 108 -0.74 14.51 1.23
N LEU A 109 -0.63 15.67 1.87
CA LEU A 109 -1.74 16.62 1.98
C LEU A 109 -2.02 17.36 0.67
N LEU A 110 -1.02 18.08 0.13
CA LEU A 110 -1.21 18.89 -1.07
C LEU A 110 -1.39 18.02 -2.31
N GLY A 111 -0.67 16.89 -2.41
CA GLY A 111 -0.83 15.95 -3.51
C GLY A 111 -2.25 15.37 -3.55
N THR A 112 -2.79 14.95 -2.40
CA THR A 112 -4.18 14.45 -2.33
C THR A 112 -5.20 15.56 -2.62
N MET A 113 -4.98 16.78 -2.11
CA MET A 113 -5.85 17.92 -2.45
C MET A 113 -5.88 18.17 -3.96
N ASN A 114 -4.73 18.23 -4.63
CA ASN A 114 -4.66 18.41 -6.07
C ASN A 114 -5.41 17.34 -6.84
N VAL A 115 -5.33 16.08 -6.40
CA VAL A 115 -6.06 14.96 -7.02
C VAL A 115 -7.57 15.07 -6.81
N LEU A 116 -8.02 15.39 -5.59
CA LEU A 116 -9.44 15.55 -5.26
C LEU A 116 -10.06 16.75 -6.00
N GLU A 117 -9.38 17.89 -6.02
CA GLU A 117 -9.82 19.09 -6.76
C GLU A 117 -9.91 18.83 -8.25
N ALA A 118 -8.88 18.19 -8.84
CA ALA A 118 -8.90 17.84 -10.25
C ALA A 118 -10.03 16.88 -10.59
N ALA A 119 -10.29 15.87 -9.74
CA ALA A 119 -11.36 14.90 -9.93
C ALA A 119 -12.75 15.54 -9.84
N ALA A 120 -12.97 16.41 -8.86
CA ALA A 120 -14.22 17.14 -8.68
C ALA A 120 -14.48 18.12 -9.83
N ALA A 121 -13.47 18.88 -10.25
CA ALA A 121 -13.58 19.83 -11.35
C ALA A 121 -13.80 19.15 -12.70
N LYS A 122 -13.16 18.00 -12.95
CA LYS A 122 -13.34 17.22 -14.17
C LYS A 122 -14.78 16.71 -14.31
N GLY A 123 -15.38 16.26 -13.22
CA GLY A 123 -16.66 15.56 -13.22
C GLY A 123 -16.61 14.19 -13.91
N GLY A 124 -17.68 13.41 -13.78
CA GLY A 124 -17.84 12.11 -14.43
C GLY A 124 -16.86 11.02 -13.97
N VAL A 125 -16.11 11.24 -12.86
CA VAL A 125 -15.29 10.22 -12.22
C VAL A 125 -16.20 9.19 -11.61
N LYS A 126 -16.04 7.91 -11.98
CA LYS A 126 -16.87 6.80 -11.49
C LYS A 126 -16.39 6.25 -10.15
N ARG A 127 -15.09 6.39 -9.85
CA ARG A 127 -14.49 5.97 -8.59
C ARG A 127 -13.18 6.70 -8.33
N LEU A 128 -12.98 7.16 -7.10
CA LEU A 128 -11.70 7.60 -6.58
C LEU A 128 -11.36 6.76 -5.34
N ILE A 129 -10.21 6.10 -5.35
CA ILE A 129 -9.69 5.37 -4.20
C ILE A 129 -8.53 6.17 -3.60
N ASP A 130 -8.72 6.70 -2.39
CA ASP A 130 -7.65 7.27 -1.57
C ASP A 130 -6.94 6.14 -0.81
N PHE A 131 -5.61 6.17 -0.85
CA PHE A 131 -4.81 5.20 -0.12
C PHE A 131 -4.36 5.79 1.22
N SER A 132 -5.11 5.46 2.28
CA SER A 132 -4.81 5.80 3.67
C SER A 132 -3.76 4.83 4.25
N THR A 133 -3.82 4.54 5.52
CA THR A 133 -2.88 3.66 6.21
C THR A 133 -3.46 3.12 7.51
N SER A 134 -3.05 1.91 7.92
CA SER A 134 -3.33 1.40 9.27
C SER A 134 -2.63 2.20 10.38
N GLU A 135 -1.66 3.05 10.05
CA GLU A 135 -0.96 3.89 11.04
C GLU A 135 -1.86 4.94 11.71
N VAL A 136 -3.03 5.24 11.13
CA VAL A 136 -4.03 6.13 11.74
C VAL A 136 -4.54 5.62 13.09
N PHE A 137 -4.41 4.33 13.37
CA PHE A 137 -4.75 3.74 14.66
C PHE A 137 -3.66 3.88 15.74
N GLY A 138 -2.50 4.44 15.39
CA GLY A 138 -1.42 4.73 16.32
C GLY A 138 -0.66 3.48 16.81
N ARG A 139 -0.28 3.50 18.09
CA ARG A 139 0.66 2.54 18.68
C ARG A 139 0.06 1.16 18.91
N TYR A 140 -1.20 1.12 19.33
CA TYR A 140 -1.91 -0.12 19.70
C TYR A 140 -3.19 -0.26 18.90
N ALA A 141 -3.26 -1.26 18.05
CA ALA A 141 -4.40 -1.55 17.20
C ALA A 141 -4.69 -3.06 17.23
N TYR A 142 -5.59 -3.49 18.11
CA TYR A 142 -6.00 -4.88 18.24
C TYR A 142 -7.43 -5.08 17.75
N ASN A 143 -7.61 -5.84 16.68
CA ASN A 143 -8.89 -6.13 16.06
C ASN A 143 -9.72 -4.86 15.79
N VAL A 144 -8.99 -3.78 15.37
CA VAL A 144 -9.59 -2.46 15.16
C VAL A 144 -10.46 -2.42 13.93
N THR A 145 -11.63 -1.79 14.09
CA THR A 145 -12.60 -1.52 13.03
C THR A 145 -12.40 -0.11 12.46
N GLU A 146 -13.06 0.20 11.35
CA GLU A 146 -13.03 1.53 10.75
C GLU A 146 -13.77 2.59 11.60
N TRP A 147 -14.56 2.16 12.57
CA TRP A 147 -15.31 3.02 13.51
C TRP A 147 -14.53 3.35 14.79
N ASP A 148 -13.41 2.68 15.02
CA ASP A 148 -12.59 2.93 16.21
C ASP A 148 -11.91 4.30 16.12
N ALA A 149 -11.76 4.94 17.27
CA ALA A 149 -11.08 6.22 17.38
C ALA A 149 -9.61 6.11 16.93
N THR A 150 -9.18 7.08 16.14
CA THR A 150 -7.78 7.20 15.76
C THR A 150 -7.00 7.92 16.85
N THR A 151 -5.90 7.33 17.31
CA THR A 151 -5.07 7.91 18.37
C THR A 151 -3.62 7.96 17.91
N LEU A 152 -3.10 9.15 17.70
CA LEU A 152 -1.73 9.37 17.27
C LEU A 152 -0.87 9.85 18.44
N GLY A 153 0.46 9.78 18.30
CA GLY A 153 1.40 10.24 19.32
C GLY A 153 1.46 11.76 19.48
N ALA A 154 2.37 12.21 20.32
CA ALA A 154 2.50 13.62 20.64
C ALA A 154 2.88 14.49 19.42
N VAL A 155 2.41 15.74 19.43
CA VAL A 155 2.81 16.73 18.42
C VAL A 155 4.32 16.95 18.49
N GLY A 156 4.97 16.91 17.33
CA GLY A 156 6.44 17.03 17.22
C GLY A 156 7.17 15.70 17.08
N GLU A 157 6.52 14.56 17.35
CA GLU A 157 7.10 13.25 17.05
C GLU A 157 7.02 12.95 15.55
N ALA A 158 8.14 13.08 14.85
CA ALA A 158 8.22 12.92 13.39
C ALA A 158 7.72 11.54 12.92
N ARG A 159 7.77 10.52 13.77
CA ARG A 159 7.26 9.16 13.51
C ARG A 159 5.79 9.15 13.08
N TRP A 160 4.98 10.06 13.63
CA TRP A 160 3.54 10.12 13.36
C TRP A 160 3.15 11.06 12.23
N THR A 161 4.11 11.80 11.67
CA THR A 161 3.87 12.78 10.58
C THR A 161 3.13 12.16 9.39
N TYR A 162 3.52 10.96 8.99
CA TYR A 162 2.85 10.23 7.91
C TYR A 162 1.39 9.88 8.26
N ALA A 163 1.18 9.32 9.44
CA ALA A 163 -0.16 8.94 9.91
C ALA A 163 -1.10 10.14 10.04
N VAL A 164 -0.61 11.27 10.58
CA VAL A 164 -1.38 12.52 10.66
C VAL A 164 -1.80 13.00 9.27
N ALA A 165 -0.86 13.02 8.33
CA ALA A 165 -1.16 13.46 6.97
C ALA A 165 -2.19 12.53 6.31
N LYS A 166 -2.04 11.22 6.44
CA LYS A 166 -2.97 10.23 5.86
C LYS A 166 -4.35 10.25 6.52
N LEU A 167 -4.43 10.47 7.82
CA LEU A 167 -5.72 10.69 8.49
C LEU A 167 -6.45 11.92 7.94
N ALA A 168 -5.73 13.03 7.76
CA ALA A 168 -6.30 14.24 7.20
C ALA A 168 -6.79 14.06 5.76
N THR A 169 -6.04 13.34 4.92
CA THR A 169 -6.44 13.07 3.52
C THR A 169 -7.62 12.12 3.42
N GLU A 170 -7.73 11.14 4.30
CA GLU A 170 -8.90 10.27 4.39
C GLU A 170 -10.16 11.07 4.75
N HIS A 171 -10.08 11.97 5.73
CA HIS A 171 -11.17 12.90 6.03
C HIS A 171 -11.52 13.78 4.83
N LEU A 172 -10.54 14.29 4.09
CA LEU A 172 -10.80 15.07 2.87
C LEU A 172 -11.56 14.24 1.84
N ALA A 173 -11.11 13.04 1.50
CA ALA A 173 -11.75 12.18 0.51
C ALA A 173 -13.23 11.91 0.88
N MET A 174 -13.51 11.60 2.15
CA MET A 174 -14.88 11.38 2.64
C MET A 174 -15.73 12.65 2.58
N ASN A 175 -15.15 13.84 2.83
CA ASN A 175 -15.88 15.10 2.73
C ASN A 175 -16.10 15.54 1.28
N TYR A 176 -15.19 15.23 0.35
CA TYR A 176 -15.43 15.41 -1.09
C TYR A 176 -16.61 14.57 -1.59
N TRP A 177 -16.74 13.33 -1.09
CA TRP A 177 -17.96 12.54 -1.33
C TRP A 177 -19.21 13.23 -0.80
N LYS A 178 -19.21 13.63 0.47
CA LYS A 178 -20.41 14.22 1.11
C LYS A 178 -20.82 15.54 0.48
N GLN A 179 -19.87 16.42 0.17
CA GLN A 179 -20.13 17.77 -0.28
C GLN A 179 -20.26 17.90 -1.80
N TYR A 180 -19.45 17.17 -2.55
CA TYR A 180 -19.37 17.29 -4.02
C TYR A 180 -19.84 16.05 -4.75
N GLN A 181 -20.32 15.03 -4.03
CA GLN A 181 -20.76 13.75 -4.60
C GLN A 181 -19.67 13.05 -5.43
N LEU A 182 -18.38 13.33 -5.16
CA LEU A 182 -17.28 12.61 -5.76
C LEU A 182 -17.28 11.17 -5.22
N PRO A 183 -17.44 10.12 -6.06
CA PRO A 183 -17.58 8.74 -5.57
C PRO A 183 -16.24 8.22 -5.05
N ALA A 184 -15.85 8.67 -3.86
CA ALA A 184 -14.60 8.34 -3.19
C ALA A 184 -14.80 7.25 -2.13
N CYS A 185 -13.75 6.43 -1.95
CA CYS A 185 -13.56 5.55 -0.80
C CYS A 185 -12.08 5.56 -0.38
N SER A 186 -11.81 5.10 0.83
CA SER A 186 -10.43 5.01 1.33
C SER A 186 -10.06 3.57 1.68
N ILE A 187 -8.81 3.20 1.45
CA ILE A 187 -8.24 1.92 1.87
C ILE A 187 -7.17 2.15 2.93
N ARG A 188 -7.27 1.44 4.05
CA ARG A 188 -6.27 1.38 5.11
C ARG A 188 -5.52 0.04 5.01
N PRO A 189 -4.36 -0.01 4.32
CA PRO A 189 -3.57 -1.23 4.20
C PRO A 189 -2.90 -1.61 5.52
N PHE A 190 -2.84 -2.92 5.83
CA PHE A 190 -2.16 -3.46 6.99
C PHE A 190 -0.93 -4.27 6.58
N ASN A 191 0.27 -3.70 6.76
CA ASN A 191 1.59 -4.30 6.57
C ASN A 191 1.72 -5.16 5.29
N ILE A 192 1.56 -4.51 4.16
CA ILE A 192 1.63 -5.16 2.85
C ILE A 192 3.08 -5.55 2.55
N TYR A 193 3.29 -6.77 2.04
CA TYR A 193 4.58 -7.28 1.60
C TYR A 193 4.45 -8.10 0.32
N GLY A 194 5.56 -8.29 -0.40
CA GLY A 194 5.57 -9.09 -1.62
C GLY A 194 6.76 -8.78 -2.53
N PRO A 195 6.80 -9.40 -3.71
CA PRO A 195 7.74 -9.08 -4.79
C PRO A 195 7.71 -7.60 -5.14
N ARG A 196 8.84 -7.06 -5.61
CA ARG A 196 8.99 -5.65 -6.03
C ARG A 196 8.88 -4.61 -4.90
N GLN A 197 8.74 -5.04 -3.63
CA GLN A 197 8.91 -4.15 -2.49
C GLN A 197 10.38 -3.82 -2.32
N VAL A 198 10.74 -2.55 -2.47
CA VAL A 198 12.12 -2.07 -2.33
C VAL A 198 12.21 -0.93 -1.33
N GLY A 199 13.37 -0.76 -0.73
CA GLY A 199 13.68 0.32 0.19
C GLY A 199 13.42 -0.04 1.65
N GLU A 200 12.23 0.17 2.17
CA GLU A 200 11.94 0.01 3.60
C GLU A 200 10.86 -1.05 3.86
N GLY A 201 10.91 -1.64 5.05
CA GLY A 201 9.96 -2.66 5.50
C GLY A 201 10.66 -3.90 6.03
N ALA A 202 10.15 -4.46 7.15
CA ALA A 202 10.80 -5.58 7.85
C ALA A 202 10.98 -6.81 6.94
N VAL A 203 9.94 -7.19 6.16
CA VAL A 203 10.03 -8.35 5.27
C VAL A 203 11.13 -8.16 4.22
N HIS A 204 11.20 -6.98 3.58
CA HIS A 204 12.25 -6.66 2.62
C HIS A 204 13.66 -6.77 3.25
N HIS A 205 13.88 -6.05 4.36
CA HIS A 205 15.17 -6.06 5.03
C HIS A 205 15.61 -7.45 5.49
N PHE A 206 14.69 -8.22 6.06
CA PHE A 206 14.99 -9.55 6.57
C PHE A 206 15.32 -10.52 5.43
N ILE A 207 14.57 -10.49 4.33
CA ILE A 207 14.84 -11.34 3.18
C ILE A 207 16.20 -10.99 2.55
N VAL A 208 16.48 -9.71 2.30
CA VAL A 208 17.75 -9.27 1.70
C VAL A 208 18.93 -9.72 2.56
N ARG A 209 18.89 -9.49 3.87
CA ARG A 209 19.95 -9.91 4.79
C ARG A 209 20.08 -11.43 4.87
N ALA A 210 18.97 -12.14 4.98
CA ALA A 210 18.98 -13.60 5.00
C ALA A 210 19.59 -14.19 3.72
N LEU A 211 19.25 -13.65 2.55
CA LEU A 211 19.81 -14.13 1.27
C LEU A 211 21.30 -13.82 1.11
N ARG A 212 21.81 -12.78 1.76
CA ARG A 212 23.23 -12.42 1.79
C ARG A 212 24.03 -13.11 2.89
N GLY A 213 23.38 -13.89 3.77
CA GLY A 213 24.02 -14.50 4.93
C GLY A 213 24.43 -13.48 6.01
N GLU A 214 23.88 -12.25 5.94
CA GLU A 214 24.12 -11.18 6.91
C GLU A 214 23.25 -11.36 8.17
N PRO A 215 23.65 -10.83 9.34
CA PRO A 215 22.79 -10.83 10.53
C PRO A 215 21.46 -10.14 10.27
N VAL A 216 20.33 -10.80 10.61
CA VAL A 216 19.00 -10.22 10.50
C VAL A 216 18.73 -9.32 11.71
N GLN A 217 18.66 -8.00 11.47
CA GLN A 217 18.54 -7.01 12.54
C GLN A 217 17.10 -6.84 12.99
N VAL A 218 16.85 -7.10 14.27
CA VAL A 218 15.55 -6.94 14.92
C VAL A 218 15.65 -5.81 15.95
N HIS A 219 14.75 -4.84 15.85
CA HIS A 219 14.70 -3.70 16.77
C HIS A 219 14.25 -4.16 18.18
N ASN A 220 15.02 -3.78 19.20
CA ASN A 220 14.81 -4.17 20.60
C ASN A 220 14.68 -5.69 20.73
N ASP A 221 13.63 -6.19 21.40
CA ASP A 221 13.37 -7.63 21.59
C ASP A 221 12.54 -8.27 20.47
N GLY A 222 12.01 -7.45 19.52
CA GLY A 222 11.18 -7.93 18.43
C GLY A 222 9.78 -8.38 18.85
N SER A 223 9.30 -7.96 20.02
CA SER A 223 7.97 -8.32 20.56
C SER A 223 6.81 -7.66 19.83
N GLN A 224 7.07 -6.66 19.00
CA GLN A 224 6.03 -5.96 18.23
C GLN A 224 5.25 -6.96 17.36
N ILE A 225 3.92 -6.87 17.38
CA ILE A 225 3.02 -7.80 16.68
C ILE A 225 2.42 -7.11 15.45
N ARG A 226 2.46 -7.79 14.31
CA ARG A 226 1.89 -7.33 13.04
C ARG A 226 1.07 -8.43 12.36
N ALA A 227 -0.04 -8.04 11.76
CA ALA A 227 -0.73 -8.84 10.76
C ALA A 227 -0.16 -8.50 9.37
N TRP A 228 0.30 -9.51 8.64
CA TRP A 228 0.96 -9.36 7.35
C TRP A 228 0.00 -9.69 6.22
N CYS A 229 -0.05 -8.86 5.19
CA CYS A 229 -0.93 -9.07 4.04
C CYS A 229 -0.10 -9.14 2.76
N TYR A 230 -0.27 -10.22 2.01
CA TYR A 230 0.42 -10.37 0.74
C TYR A 230 -0.11 -9.41 -0.32
N VAL A 231 0.74 -9.00 -1.25
CA VAL A 231 0.42 -7.96 -2.23
C VAL A 231 -0.75 -8.30 -3.15
N ASP A 232 -0.96 -9.58 -3.49
CA ASP A 232 -2.09 -9.96 -4.31
C ASP A 232 -3.42 -9.74 -3.57
N ASP A 233 -3.47 -10.01 -2.26
CA ASP A 233 -4.67 -9.78 -1.45
C ASP A 233 -5.04 -8.28 -1.37
N ILE A 234 -4.05 -7.37 -1.22
CA ILE A 234 -4.38 -5.93 -1.24
C ILE A 234 -4.82 -5.48 -2.63
N VAL A 235 -4.24 -6.02 -3.70
CA VAL A 235 -4.68 -5.74 -5.07
C VAL A 235 -6.13 -6.17 -5.26
N ASP A 236 -6.49 -7.36 -4.82
CA ASP A 236 -7.89 -7.84 -4.87
C ASP A 236 -8.84 -6.92 -4.07
N GLY A 237 -8.43 -6.49 -2.86
CA GLY A 237 -9.18 -5.52 -2.08
C GLY A 237 -9.40 -4.18 -2.80
N ILE A 238 -8.39 -3.68 -3.50
CA ILE A 238 -8.47 -2.45 -4.31
C ILE A 238 -9.43 -2.65 -5.51
N LEU A 239 -9.32 -3.77 -6.21
CA LEU A 239 -10.19 -4.08 -7.36
C LEU A 239 -11.65 -4.21 -6.92
N LEU A 240 -11.92 -4.87 -5.81
CA LEU A 240 -13.27 -4.94 -5.22
C LEU A 240 -13.81 -3.55 -4.84
N ALA A 241 -12.99 -2.70 -4.22
CA ALA A 241 -13.37 -1.33 -3.90
C ALA A 241 -13.59 -0.46 -5.15
N LEU A 242 -12.92 -0.77 -6.26
CA LEU A 242 -13.11 -0.10 -7.55
C LEU A 242 -14.45 -0.46 -8.21
N GLU A 243 -14.92 -1.69 -8.02
CA GLU A 243 -16.13 -2.24 -8.65
C GLU A 243 -17.40 -2.06 -7.82
N ARG A 244 -17.33 -2.31 -6.51
CA ARG A 244 -18.51 -2.35 -5.65
C ARG A 244 -19.05 -0.97 -5.35
N GLU A 245 -20.32 -0.72 -5.68
CA GLU A 245 -21.00 0.54 -5.34
C GLU A 245 -21.02 0.81 -3.83
N GLN A 246 -21.11 -0.25 -3.03
CA GLN A 246 -21.05 -0.20 -1.57
C GLN A 246 -19.73 0.33 -1.01
N ALA A 247 -18.69 0.47 -1.84
CA ALA A 247 -17.45 1.08 -1.40
C ALA A 247 -17.52 2.60 -1.24
N VAL A 248 -18.45 3.25 -1.96
CA VAL A 248 -18.54 4.72 -1.98
C VAL A 248 -18.89 5.28 -0.60
N GLY A 249 -18.11 6.28 -0.18
CA GLY A 249 -18.31 6.96 1.11
C GLY A 249 -17.80 6.18 2.33
N HIS A 250 -17.03 5.13 2.10
CA HIS A 250 -16.49 4.28 3.16
C HIS A 250 -14.97 4.21 3.16
N ALA A 251 -14.39 4.02 4.36
CA ALA A 251 -13.03 3.51 4.53
C ALA A 251 -13.08 2.00 4.79
N PHE A 252 -12.02 1.28 4.38
CA PHE A 252 -11.90 -0.17 4.58
C PHE A 252 -10.53 -0.55 5.10
N ASN A 253 -10.49 -1.33 6.15
CA ASN A 253 -9.29 -2.05 6.57
C ASN A 253 -9.05 -3.23 5.63
N ILE A 254 -7.93 -3.24 4.93
CA ILE A 254 -7.53 -4.34 4.06
C ILE A 254 -6.24 -4.96 4.60
N GLY A 255 -6.33 -6.23 4.98
CA GLY A 255 -5.24 -6.96 5.62
C GLY A 255 -5.58 -8.43 5.84
N ASN A 256 -4.64 -9.20 6.38
CA ASN A 256 -4.86 -10.60 6.72
C ASN A 256 -4.64 -10.83 8.23
N PRO A 257 -5.70 -10.82 9.06
CA PRO A 257 -5.59 -11.03 10.51
C PRO A 257 -5.07 -12.42 10.89
N ARG A 258 -5.18 -13.42 10.00
CA ARG A 258 -4.67 -14.78 10.24
C ARG A 258 -3.15 -14.87 10.17
N SER A 259 -2.51 -13.97 9.42
CA SER A 259 -1.06 -13.93 9.22
C SER A 259 -0.39 -13.00 10.24
N THR A 260 -0.59 -13.27 11.54
CA THR A 260 -0.13 -12.43 12.64
C THR A 260 1.07 -13.06 13.35
N LEU A 261 2.17 -12.32 13.41
CA LEU A 261 3.41 -12.74 14.09
C LEU A 261 4.07 -11.57 14.83
N THR A 262 4.93 -11.91 15.80
CA THR A 262 5.93 -10.96 16.30
C THR A 262 7.00 -10.70 15.23
N ILE A 263 7.68 -9.55 15.32
CA ILE A 263 8.81 -9.23 14.42
C ILE A 263 9.93 -10.28 14.58
N TYR A 264 10.18 -10.75 15.82
CA TYR A 264 11.14 -11.81 16.08
C TYR A 264 10.77 -13.13 15.38
N SER A 265 9.50 -13.54 15.49
CA SER A 265 9.01 -14.76 14.84
C SER A 265 9.05 -14.65 13.31
N LEU A 266 8.75 -13.48 12.75
CA LEU A 266 8.89 -13.21 11.32
C LEU A 266 10.34 -13.37 10.85
N ALA A 267 11.31 -12.83 11.61
CA ALA A 267 12.72 -12.95 11.27
C ALA A 267 13.16 -14.43 11.25
N LYS A 268 12.76 -15.21 12.26
CA LYS A 268 13.03 -16.66 12.30
C LYS A 268 12.44 -17.39 11.09
N GLU A 269 11.21 -17.09 10.77
CA GLU A 269 10.50 -17.72 9.65
C GLU A 269 11.16 -17.41 8.31
N ILE A 270 11.56 -16.15 8.07
CA ILE A 270 12.29 -15.76 6.86
C ILE A 270 13.66 -16.47 6.77
N ILE A 271 14.41 -16.55 7.85
CA ILE A 271 15.69 -17.29 7.87
C ILE A 271 15.49 -18.76 7.52
N ARG A 272 14.46 -19.39 8.11
CA ARG A 272 14.09 -20.79 7.83
C ARG A 272 13.73 -21.00 6.35
N LEU A 273 12.81 -20.19 5.82
CA LEU A 273 12.32 -20.31 4.45
C LEU A 273 13.37 -19.94 3.40
N ALA A 274 14.26 -19.01 3.72
CA ALA A 274 15.40 -18.68 2.88
C ALA A 274 16.51 -19.75 2.91
N SER A 275 16.42 -20.76 3.79
CA SER A 275 17.49 -21.75 4.07
C SER A 275 18.82 -21.04 4.35
N SER A 276 18.76 -19.94 5.14
CA SER A 276 19.90 -19.09 5.44
C SER A 276 20.63 -19.51 6.70
N SER A 277 21.95 -19.31 6.73
CA SER A 277 22.78 -19.42 7.94
C SER A 277 22.80 -18.15 8.80
N SER A 278 22.04 -17.11 8.42
CA SER A 278 21.96 -15.87 9.16
C SER A 278 21.46 -16.09 10.60
N HIS A 279 21.98 -15.31 11.54
CA HIS A 279 21.46 -15.24 12.90
C HIS A 279 20.69 -13.94 13.12
N ILE A 280 19.88 -13.88 14.18
CA ILE A 280 19.18 -12.66 14.58
C ILE A 280 20.11 -11.82 15.45
N GLU A 281 20.24 -10.54 15.12
CA GLU A 281 20.95 -9.52 15.91
C GLU A 281 19.94 -8.52 16.46
N HIS A 282 19.91 -8.34 17.78
CA HIS A 282 19.07 -7.35 18.42
C HIS A 282 19.75 -5.97 18.40
N VAL A 283 19.08 -4.97 17.82
CA VAL A 283 19.60 -3.60 17.71
C VAL A 283 18.71 -2.62 18.50
N PRO A 284 19.29 -1.69 19.29
CA PRO A 284 18.51 -0.71 20.02
C PRO A 284 17.71 0.21 19.09
N TRP A 285 16.43 0.42 19.40
CA TRP A 285 15.57 1.37 18.70
C TRP A 285 14.95 2.34 19.71
N LYS A 286 15.22 3.64 19.55
CA LYS A 286 14.81 4.68 20.52
C LYS A 286 13.57 5.48 20.10
N GLN A 287 13.16 5.35 18.83
CA GLN A 287 12.00 6.06 18.34
C GLN A 287 10.69 5.37 18.76
N ALA A 288 9.61 6.13 18.81
CA ALA A 288 8.27 5.56 18.93
C ALA A 288 8.02 4.54 17.81
N ASP A 289 7.38 3.45 18.13
CA ASP A 289 7.01 2.42 17.18
C ASP A 289 5.59 1.93 17.43
N VAL A 290 5.05 1.25 16.47
CA VAL A 290 3.80 0.51 16.60
C VAL A 290 4.09 -0.78 17.35
N GLU A 291 3.36 -1.05 18.42
CA GLU A 291 3.53 -2.28 19.20
C GLU A 291 2.59 -3.39 18.76
N LEU A 292 1.37 -3.04 18.43
CA LEU A 292 0.36 -4.01 18.02
C LEU A 292 -0.46 -3.46 16.85
N ARG A 293 -0.60 -4.27 15.77
CA ARG A 293 -1.38 -3.87 14.60
C ARG A 293 -2.05 -5.06 13.92
N ILE A 294 -3.31 -5.31 14.31
CA ILE A 294 -4.16 -6.39 13.81
C ILE A 294 -5.48 -5.79 13.36
N PRO A 295 -5.90 -5.95 12.09
CA PRO A 295 -7.17 -5.43 11.60
C PRO A 295 -8.36 -6.29 12.03
N ASN A 296 -9.53 -5.65 12.20
CA ASN A 296 -10.79 -6.26 11.87
C ASN A 296 -11.10 -5.94 10.40
N ILE A 297 -11.49 -6.94 9.62
CA ILE A 297 -11.81 -6.82 8.19
C ILE A 297 -13.25 -7.19 7.87
N ASP A 298 -14.12 -7.26 8.87
CA ASP A 298 -15.50 -7.73 8.68
C ASP A 298 -16.29 -6.80 7.77
N LYS A 299 -16.06 -5.49 7.85
CA LYS A 299 -16.67 -4.52 6.92
C LYS A 299 -16.25 -4.77 5.46
N ALA A 300 -14.98 -5.04 5.22
CA ALA A 300 -14.51 -5.38 3.88
C ALA A 300 -15.07 -6.71 3.38
N LYS A 301 -15.22 -7.71 4.26
CA LYS A 301 -15.90 -8.97 3.92
C LYS A 301 -17.38 -8.74 3.57
N GLU A 302 -18.10 -7.96 4.38
CA GLU A 302 -19.54 -7.73 4.23
C GLU A 302 -19.85 -6.90 2.97
N LEU A 303 -19.19 -5.76 2.78
CA LEU A 303 -19.53 -4.81 1.72
C LEU A 303 -18.79 -5.07 0.41
N LEU A 304 -17.59 -5.63 0.47
CA LEU A 304 -16.76 -5.88 -0.72
C LEU A 304 -16.65 -7.36 -1.07
N ALA A 305 -17.06 -8.28 -0.18
CA ALA A 305 -16.77 -9.71 -0.27
C ALA A 305 -15.25 -10.02 -0.24
N PHE A 306 -14.47 -9.15 0.38
CA PHE A 306 -13.01 -9.30 0.48
C PHE A 306 -12.63 -10.47 1.40
N GLN A 307 -11.74 -11.34 0.92
CA GLN A 307 -11.13 -12.40 1.71
C GLN A 307 -9.64 -12.50 1.35
N PRO A 308 -8.73 -12.35 2.31
CA PRO A 308 -7.31 -12.61 2.05
C PRO A 308 -7.11 -14.12 1.86
N LEU A 309 -6.49 -14.51 0.75
CA LEU A 309 -6.34 -15.90 0.33
C LEU A 309 -4.94 -16.44 0.60
N ILE A 310 -3.92 -15.59 0.51
CA ILE A 310 -2.53 -16.03 0.60
C ILE A 310 -2.10 -16.06 2.07
N ASP A 311 -1.69 -17.23 2.54
CA ASP A 311 -1.10 -17.35 3.88
C ASP A 311 0.33 -16.80 3.93
N LEU A 312 0.84 -16.62 5.16
CA LEU A 312 2.14 -15.97 5.34
C LEU A 312 3.30 -16.80 4.77
N GLU A 313 3.30 -18.12 4.96
CA GLU A 313 4.38 -18.98 4.48
C GLU A 313 4.46 -18.97 2.96
N GLU A 314 3.34 -19.13 2.29
CA GLU A 314 3.25 -19.06 0.83
C GLU A 314 3.70 -17.70 0.29
N GLY A 315 3.18 -16.61 0.86
CA GLY A 315 3.56 -15.25 0.45
C GLY A 315 5.04 -14.96 0.67
N LEU A 316 5.63 -15.42 1.78
CA LEU A 316 7.06 -15.29 2.04
C LEU A 316 7.89 -16.10 1.04
N LEU A 317 7.51 -17.35 0.73
CA LEU A 317 8.20 -18.18 -0.27
C LEU A 317 8.19 -17.52 -1.66
N ARG A 318 7.03 -17.01 -2.12
CA ARG A 318 6.92 -16.27 -3.38
C ARG A 318 7.81 -15.04 -3.39
N THR A 319 7.86 -14.31 -2.28
CA THR A 319 8.67 -13.10 -2.11
C THR A 319 10.16 -13.43 -2.12
N ILE A 320 10.61 -14.42 -1.33
CA ILE A 320 12.01 -14.89 -1.29
C ILE A 320 12.46 -15.37 -2.67
N TYR A 321 11.61 -16.14 -3.37
CA TYR A 321 11.93 -16.60 -4.73
C TYR A 321 12.17 -15.45 -5.69
N TRP A 322 11.33 -14.40 -5.63
CA TRP A 322 11.52 -13.21 -6.45
C TRP A 322 12.83 -12.49 -6.12
N TYR A 323 13.14 -12.27 -4.83
CA TYR A 323 14.37 -11.59 -4.41
C TYR A 323 15.62 -12.37 -4.81
N ARG A 324 15.63 -13.69 -4.72
CA ARG A 324 16.78 -14.51 -5.20
C ARG A 324 17.14 -14.25 -6.66
N ARG A 325 16.18 -13.88 -7.47
CA ARG A 325 16.37 -13.63 -8.91
C ARG A 325 16.67 -12.17 -9.24
N HIS A 326 16.41 -11.25 -8.31
CA HIS A 326 16.48 -9.81 -8.56
C HIS A 326 17.33 -9.06 -7.53
N LEU A 327 17.99 -9.76 -6.60
CA LEU A 327 18.74 -9.11 -5.51
C LEU A 327 19.88 -8.23 -6.02
N ASP A 328 20.51 -8.63 -7.13
CA ASP A 328 21.63 -7.94 -7.76
C ASP A 328 21.25 -7.29 -9.10
N ALA A 329 19.97 -7.24 -9.42
CA ALA A 329 19.49 -6.51 -10.58
C ALA A 329 19.62 -5.00 -10.34
N PRO A 330 20.11 -4.21 -11.32
CA PRO A 330 20.31 -2.78 -11.20
C PRO A 330 19.02 -1.98 -10.97
#